data_2c6291ddbf724ef69301618cfed98682
#
_entry.id   2c6291ddbf724ef69301618cfed98682
#
_cell.length_a   1.000
_cell.length_b   1.000
_cell.length_c   1.000
_cell.angle_alpha   90.00
_cell.angle_beta   90.00
_cell.angle_gamma   90.00
#
_symmetry.space_group_name_H-M   'P 1'
#
loop_
_entity.id
_entity.type
_entity.pdbx_description
1 polymer ?
#
loop_
_entity_poly.entity_id
_entity_poly.type
_entity_poly.pdbx_seq_one_letter_code
_entity_poly.pdbx_strand_id
1 'polypeptide(L)'
;IINQSRYSIFDRTIEKNGLKAYAAAHGVGVIAFSPLAQGLLTDKYLHGVPADSRIKKSGVFLKESALTPERLAQIAALNELAAARGQTLAQMALSWVLKDSGVTSVLIGASRPQQIVENAAIVNAAPFTQQELDEIERIAAVR
;
A
#
# COMPACT_ATOMS: atom_id res chain seq x y z
N ILE A 1 16.53 -14.81 -10.78
CA ILE A 1 15.20 -14.68 -11.41
C ILE A 1 14.35 -13.81 -10.51
N ILE A 2 13.61 -12.88 -11.09
CA ILE A 2 12.77 -11.91 -10.39
C ILE A 2 11.36 -11.96 -10.99
N ASN A 3 10.35 -11.92 -10.12
CA ASN A 3 8.96 -11.73 -10.51
C ASN A 3 8.50 -10.31 -10.15
N GLN A 4 7.78 -9.64 -11.04
CA GLN A 4 7.18 -8.34 -10.78
C GLN A 4 5.66 -8.49 -10.73
N SER A 5 5.07 -8.17 -9.57
CA SER A 5 3.63 -8.34 -9.31
C SER A 5 3.02 -7.12 -8.65
N ARG A 6 1.72 -6.92 -8.89
CA ARG A 6 0.94 -5.96 -8.12
C ARG A 6 0.74 -6.50 -6.71
N TYR A 7 1.04 -5.67 -5.72
CA TYR A 7 0.84 -6.04 -4.32
C TYR A 7 0.68 -4.81 -3.43
N SER A 8 -0.36 -4.82 -2.62
CA SER A 8 -0.68 -3.75 -1.66
C SER A 8 -1.63 -4.28 -0.58
N ILE A 9 -1.93 -3.47 0.43
CA ILE A 9 -2.95 -3.80 1.43
C ILE A 9 -4.30 -4.14 0.77
N PHE A 10 -4.64 -3.49 -0.35
CA PHE A 10 -5.90 -3.71 -1.07
C PHE A 10 -5.81 -4.72 -2.23
N ASP A 11 -4.62 -5.17 -2.62
CA ASP A 11 -4.45 -6.21 -3.64
C ASP A 11 -3.52 -7.32 -3.10
N ARG A 12 -4.12 -8.40 -2.71
CA ARG A 12 -3.50 -9.56 -2.07
C ARG A 12 -3.44 -10.78 -2.99
N THR A 13 -3.54 -10.56 -4.30
CA THR A 13 -3.60 -11.65 -5.30
C THR A 13 -2.43 -12.62 -5.17
N ILE A 14 -1.21 -12.11 -5.01
CA ILE A 14 0.00 -12.97 -4.93
C ILE A 14 0.10 -13.79 -3.64
N GLU A 15 -0.63 -13.42 -2.60
CA GLU A 15 -0.77 -14.25 -1.39
C GLU A 15 -1.81 -15.35 -1.64
N LYS A 16 -2.97 -14.98 -2.17
CA LYS A 16 -4.11 -15.89 -2.38
C LYS A 16 -3.80 -16.99 -3.41
N ASN A 17 -3.04 -16.68 -4.45
CA ASN A 17 -2.66 -17.65 -5.49
C ASN A 17 -1.38 -18.44 -5.18
N GLY A 18 -0.76 -18.18 -4.02
CA GLY A 18 0.44 -18.88 -3.58
C GLY A 18 1.76 -18.39 -4.19
N LEU A 19 1.75 -17.42 -5.12
CA LEU A 19 2.97 -16.94 -5.79
C LEU A 19 4.02 -16.41 -4.80
N LYS A 20 3.59 -15.63 -3.81
CA LYS A 20 4.51 -15.06 -2.80
C LYS A 20 5.20 -16.16 -2.00
N ALA A 21 4.45 -17.15 -1.54
CA ALA A 21 4.99 -18.28 -0.79
C ALA A 21 5.93 -19.14 -1.66
N TYR A 22 5.54 -19.41 -2.91
CA TYR A 22 6.36 -20.15 -3.86
C TYR A 22 7.70 -19.44 -4.13
N ALA A 23 7.66 -18.14 -4.41
CA ALA A 23 8.84 -17.34 -4.68
C ALA A 23 9.80 -17.36 -3.49
N ALA A 24 9.31 -17.16 -2.27
CA ALA A 24 10.12 -17.22 -1.06
C ALA A 24 10.76 -18.61 -0.87
N ALA A 25 10.03 -19.70 -1.10
CA ALA A 25 10.54 -21.06 -0.96
C ALA A 25 11.61 -21.44 -2.01
N HIS A 26 11.63 -20.77 -3.16
CA HIS A 26 12.51 -21.09 -4.27
C HIS A 26 13.59 -20.03 -4.55
N GLY A 27 13.77 -19.05 -3.65
CA GLY A 27 14.79 -18.00 -3.82
C GLY A 27 14.52 -17.07 -5.00
N VAL A 28 13.25 -16.89 -5.39
CA VAL A 28 12.83 -15.98 -6.45
C VAL A 28 12.49 -14.62 -5.82
N GLY A 29 13.18 -13.56 -6.26
CA GLY A 29 12.89 -12.21 -5.82
C GLY A 29 11.52 -11.72 -6.31
N VAL A 30 10.77 -10.99 -5.47
CA VAL A 30 9.52 -10.34 -5.85
C VAL A 30 9.68 -8.82 -5.77
N ILE A 31 9.37 -8.14 -6.87
CA ILE A 31 9.26 -6.68 -6.93
C ILE A 31 7.78 -6.33 -6.93
N ALA A 32 7.32 -5.58 -5.93
CA ALA A 32 5.94 -5.14 -5.86
C ALA A 32 5.74 -3.80 -6.57
N PHE A 33 4.76 -3.72 -7.47
CA PHE A 33 4.32 -2.45 -8.08
C PHE A 33 2.93 -2.05 -7.59
N SER A 34 2.58 -0.77 -7.73
CA SER A 34 1.35 -0.16 -7.22
C SER A 34 1.12 -0.39 -5.71
N PRO A 35 2.14 -0.25 -4.86
CA PRO A 35 2.04 -0.54 -3.42
C PRO A 35 1.07 0.40 -2.70
N LEU A 36 0.83 1.59 -3.24
CA LEU A 36 -0.11 2.58 -2.71
C LEU A 36 -1.49 2.50 -3.37
N ALA A 37 -1.81 1.39 -4.06
CA ALA A 37 -3.10 1.20 -4.74
C ALA A 37 -3.49 2.42 -5.59
N GLN A 38 -2.56 2.92 -6.40
CA GLN A 38 -2.72 4.10 -7.28
C GLN A 38 -3.01 5.41 -6.53
N GLY A 39 -2.59 5.50 -5.28
CA GLY A 39 -2.76 6.66 -4.42
C GLY A 39 -3.93 6.55 -3.42
N LEU A 40 -4.69 5.46 -3.42
CA LEU A 40 -5.74 5.22 -2.43
C LEU A 40 -5.16 5.08 -1.01
N LEU A 41 -3.97 4.49 -0.88
CA LEU A 41 -3.27 4.33 0.40
C LEU A 41 -2.40 5.56 0.72
N THR A 42 -3.01 6.74 0.61
CA THR A 42 -2.45 8.03 1.00
C THR A 42 -3.55 8.86 1.65
N ASP A 43 -3.20 9.96 2.28
CA ASP A 43 -4.15 10.94 2.84
C ASP A 43 -4.91 11.76 1.78
N LYS A 44 -4.51 11.61 0.52
CA LYS A 44 -4.96 12.44 -0.61
C LYS A 44 -6.48 12.50 -0.78
N TYR A 45 -7.18 11.42 -0.43
CA TYR A 45 -8.64 11.29 -0.64
C TYR A 45 -9.47 11.43 0.64
N LEU A 46 -8.84 11.63 1.80
CA LEU A 46 -9.54 11.76 3.09
C LEU A 46 -10.45 12.99 3.17
N HIS A 47 -10.11 14.04 2.41
CA HIS A 47 -10.84 15.31 2.39
C HIS A 47 -11.53 15.58 1.03
N GLY A 48 -11.85 14.53 0.29
CA GLY A 48 -12.43 14.61 -1.06
C GLY A 48 -11.44 14.36 -2.18
N VAL A 49 -11.90 14.47 -3.43
CA VAL A 49 -11.08 14.22 -4.63
C VAL A 49 -10.41 15.53 -5.07
N PRO A 50 -9.08 15.69 -4.91
CA PRO A 50 -8.38 16.90 -5.34
C PRO A 50 -8.50 17.10 -6.86
N ALA A 51 -8.54 18.36 -7.29
CA ALA A 51 -8.68 18.71 -8.70
C ALA A 51 -7.49 18.23 -9.57
N ASP A 52 -6.31 18.10 -8.96
CA ASP A 52 -5.08 17.62 -9.60
C ASP A 52 -4.88 16.10 -9.47
N SER A 53 -5.85 15.37 -8.92
CA SER A 53 -5.77 13.92 -8.72
C SER A 53 -5.75 13.17 -10.06
N ARG A 54 -5.15 11.96 -10.05
CA ARG A 54 -5.18 11.04 -11.20
C ARG A 54 -6.59 10.66 -11.63
N ILE A 55 -7.55 10.64 -10.69
CA ILE A 55 -8.96 10.40 -10.96
C ILE A 55 -9.51 11.45 -11.92
N LYS A 56 -9.22 12.75 -11.67
CA LYS A 56 -9.72 13.84 -12.49
C LYS A 56 -8.89 14.07 -13.77
N LYS A 57 -7.59 13.79 -13.74
CA LYS A 57 -6.69 14.08 -14.89
C LYS A 57 -6.70 13.02 -15.98
N SER A 58 -6.87 11.74 -15.65
CA SER A 58 -6.78 10.69 -16.67
C SER A 58 -7.92 9.69 -16.65
N GLY A 59 -8.57 9.43 -15.50
CA GLY A 59 -9.66 8.44 -15.35
C GLY A 59 -9.33 7.01 -15.80
N VAL A 60 -8.12 6.78 -16.35
CA VAL A 60 -7.73 5.54 -17.01
C VAL A 60 -7.40 4.45 -15.99
N PHE A 61 -6.69 4.81 -14.92
CA PHE A 61 -6.18 3.81 -13.97
C PHE A 61 -6.96 3.75 -12.66
N LEU A 62 -7.49 4.87 -12.18
CA LEU A 62 -8.31 4.93 -10.98
C LEU A 62 -9.58 5.71 -11.30
N LYS A 63 -10.72 5.04 -11.21
CA LYS A 63 -12.03 5.64 -11.43
C LYS A 63 -12.60 6.20 -10.13
N GLU A 64 -13.40 7.25 -10.21
CA GLU A 64 -14.11 7.82 -9.06
C GLU A 64 -15.00 6.77 -8.36
N SER A 65 -15.54 5.82 -9.14
CA SER A 65 -16.30 4.67 -8.62
C SER A 65 -15.51 3.74 -7.67
N ALA A 66 -14.17 3.86 -7.62
CA ALA A 66 -13.36 3.12 -6.65
C ALA A 66 -13.36 3.77 -5.24
N LEU A 67 -13.84 5.00 -5.11
CA LEU A 67 -13.97 5.73 -3.85
C LEU A 67 -15.37 5.54 -3.26
N THR A 68 -15.73 4.31 -2.97
CA THR A 68 -16.98 4.03 -2.26
C THR A 68 -16.90 4.51 -0.81
N PRO A 69 -18.05 4.76 -0.13
CA PRO A 69 -18.06 5.12 1.30
C PRO A 69 -17.29 4.09 2.15
N GLU A 70 -17.42 2.81 1.85
CA GLU A 70 -16.73 1.72 2.54
C GLU A 70 -15.22 1.82 2.34
N ARG A 71 -14.76 2.09 1.11
CA ARG A 71 -13.35 2.27 0.80
C ARG A 71 -12.76 3.50 1.50
N LEU A 72 -13.50 4.59 1.56
CA LEU A 72 -13.08 5.79 2.29
C LEU A 72 -12.99 5.53 3.79
N ALA A 73 -13.92 4.77 4.37
CA ALA A 73 -13.86 4.35 5.77
C ALA A 73 -12.62 3.47 6.06
N GLN A 74 -12.30 2.54 5.16
CA GLN A 74 -11.07 1.73 5.26
C GLN A 74 -9.80 2.60 5.23
N ILE A 75 -9.74 3.56 4.30
CA ILE A 75 -8.60 4.49 4.18
C ILE A 75 -8.46 5.33 5.45
N ALA A 76 -9.56 5.85 6.00
CA ALA A 76 -9.55 6.62 7.24
C ALA A 76 -9.04 5.79 8.42
N ALA A 77 -9.54 4.57 8.61
CA ALA A 77 -9.11 3.67 9.68
C ALA A 77 -7.62 3.28 9.55
N LEU A 78 -7.16 2.99 8.32
CA LEU A 78 -5.73 2.73 8.07
C LEU A 78 -4.86 3.96 8.34
N ASN A 79 -5.36 5.17 8.06
CA ASN A 79 -4.64 6.41 8.34
C ASN A 79 -4.50 6.66 9.84
N GLU A 80 -5.53 6.36 10.64
CA GLU A 80 -5.46 6.44 12.10
C GLU A 80 -4.41 5.47 12.66
N LEU A 81 -4.39 4.23 12.15
CA LEU A 81 -3.40 3.24 12.54
C LEU A 81 -1.97 3.68 12.16
N ALA A 82 -1.79 4.26 10.97
CA ALA A 82 -0.51 4.81 10.54
C ALA A 82 -0.05 5.94 11.47
N ALA A 83 -0.93 6.87 11.82
CA ALA A 83 -0.65 7.96 12.74
C ALA A 83 -0.23 7.45 14.13
N ALA A 84 -0.89 6.41 14.65
CA ALA A 84 -0.52 5.77 15.91
C ALA A 84 0.90 5.15 15.87
N ARG A 85 1.36 4.73 14.67
CA ARG A 85 2.72 4.24 14.44
C ARG A 85 3.75 5.36 14.21
N GLY A 86 3.32 6.63 14.19
CA GLY A 86 4.18 7.76 13.80
C GLY A 86 4.55 7.79 12.31
N GLN A 87 3.73 7.21 11.47
CA GLN A 87 3.93 7.13 10.03
C GLN A 87 2.80 7.84 9.27
N THR A 88 3.07 8.27 8.04
CA THR A 88 2.00 8.57 7.09
C THR A 88 1.37 7.26 6.61
N LEU A 89 0.14 7.33 6.09
CA LEU A 89 -0.51 6.16 5.51
C LEU A 89 0.33 5.54 4.37
N ALA A 90 0.94 6.39 3.53
CA ALA A 90 1.84 5.92 2.47
C ALA A 90 3.05 5.15 3.03
N GLN A 91 3.70 5.69 4.06
CA GLN A 91 4.82 5.03 4.72
C GLN A 91 4.42 3.69 5.34
N MET A 92 3.29 3.65 6.04
CA MET A 92 2.78 2.40 6.62
C MET A 92 2.46 1.37 5.54
N ALA A 93 1.81 1.78 4.44
CA ALA A 93 1.49 0.87 3.34
C ALA A 93 2.73 0.29 2.66
N LEU A 94 3.77 1.10 2.45
CA LEU A 94 5.05 0.63 1.91
C LEU A 94 5.77 -0.31 2.89
N SER A 95 5.82 0.04 4.17
CA SER A 95 6.40 -0.82 5.23
C SER A 95 5.67 -2.16 5.30
N TRP A 96 4.34 -2.13 5.14
CA TRP A 96 3.52 -3.35 5.15
C TRP A 96 3.83 -4.27 3.95
N VAL A 97 4.08 -3.73 2.77
CA VAL A 97 4.49 -4.53 1.60
C VAL A 97 5.82 -5.25 1.86
N LEU A 98 6.72 -4.60 2.59
CA LEU A 98 8.05 -5.12 2.93
C LEU A 98 8.12 -5.79 4.32
N LYS A 99 6.98 -6.08 4.96
CA LYS A 99 6.91 -6.59 6.35
C LYS A 99 7.60 -7.92 6.60
N ASP A 100 7.83 -8.68 5.55
CA ASP A 100 8.46 -9.99 5.59
C ASP A 100 9.41 -10.19 4.40
N SER A 101 10.14 -11.28 4.37
CA SER A 101 11.09 -11.59 3.31
C SER A 101 10.44 -12.01 1.97
N GLY A 102 9.12 -12.03 1.89
CA GLY A 102 8.40 -12.46 0.68
C GLY A 102 8.38 -11.43 -0.45
N VAL A 103 8.74 -10.17 -0.16
CA VAL A 103 8.92 -9.11 -1.16
C VAL A 103 10.31 -8.52 -1.01
N THR A 104 11.07 -8.52 -2.10
CA THR A 104 12.46 -8.08 -2.13
C THR A 104 12.57 -6.55 -2.28
N SER A 105 11.69 -5.96 -3.08
CA SER A 105 11.73 -4.53 -3.38
C SER A 105 10.34 -4.01 -3.74
N VAL A 106 10.14 -2.72 -3.54
CA VAL A 106 8.90 -2.03 -3.86
C VAL A 106 9.16 -0.87 -4.82
N LEU A 107 8.34 -0.78 -5.87
CA LEU A 107 8.40 0.32 -6.82
C LEU A 107 7.47 1.45 -6.36
N ILE A 108 8.04 2.62 -6.15
CA ILE A 108 7.28 3.82 -5.82
C ILE A 108 7.25 4.78 -7.00
N GLY A 109 6.10 5.44 -7.21
CA GLY A 109 5.99 6.59 -8.11
C GLY A 109 5.93 7.87 -7.30
N ALA A 110 6.67 8.89 -7.72
CA ALA A 110 6.66 10.21 -7.08
C ALA A 110 6.47 11.30 -8.12
N SER A 111 5.66 12.29 -7.78
CA SER A 111 5.48 13.51 -8.59
C SER A 111 6.32 14.69 -8.06
N ARG A 112 6.90 14.55 -6.87
CA ARG A 112 7.74 15.54 -6.20
C ARG A 112 8.91 14.85 -5.48
N PRO A 113 10.12 15.44 -5.48
CA PRO A 113 11.29 14.86 -4.80
C PRO A 113 11.06 14.57 -3.31
N GLN A 114 10.29 15.43 -2.63
CA GLN A 114 9.98 15.27 -1.22
C GLN A 114 9.29 13.93 -0.92
N GLN A 115 8.43 13.44 -1.80
CA GLN A 115 7.77 12.14 -1.64
C GLN A 115 8.76 10.98 -1.65
N ILE A 116 9.86 11.08 -2.40
CA ILE A 116 10.91 10.07 -2.41
C ILE A 116 11.61 10.02 -1.05
N VAL A 117 11.97 11.19 -0.52
CA VAL A 117 12.62 11.30 0.79
C VAL A 117 11.74 10.74 1.90
N GLU A 118 10.46 11.15 1.93
CA GLU A 118 9.48 10.69 2.91
C GLU A 118 9.27 9.18 2.82
N ASN A 119 9.12 8.64 1.62
CA ASN A 119 8.92 7.20 1.43
C ASN A 119 10.18 6.39 1.73
N ALA A 120 11.38 6.92 1.45
CA ALA A 120 12.64 6.25 1.79
C ALA A 120 12.86 6.12 3.30
N ALA A 121 12.25 6.99 4.11
CA ALA A 121 12.36 6.93 5.57
C ALA A 121 11.81 5.63 6.19
N ILE A 122 11.04 4.84 5.45
CA ILE A 122 10.52 3.54 5.91
C ILE A 122 11.62 2.53 6.28
N VAL A 123 12.85 2.71 5.79
CA VAL A 123 13.98 1.83 6.13
C VAL A 123 14.28 1.84 7.64
N ASN A 124 13.89 2.91 8.33
CA ASN A 124 14.03 3.06 9.78
C ASN A 124 12.72 2.79 10.55
N ALA A 125 11.68 2.32 9.87
CA ALA A 125 10.40 2.06 10.51
C ALA A 125 10.47 0.88 11.48
N ALA A 126 9.77 1.00 12.61
CA ALA A 126 9.63 -0.12 13.54
C ALA A 126 8.89 -1.29 12.86
N PRO A 127 9.28 -2.54 13.15
CA PRO A 127 8.53 -3.72 12.71
C PRO A 127 7.07 -3.65 13.13
N PHE A 128 6.20 -4.31 12.37
CA PHE A 128 4.79 -4.46 12.77
C PHE A 128 4.67 -5.42 13.95
N THR A 129 3.81 -5.08 14.88
CA THR A 129 3.30 -6.04 15.87
C THR A 129 2.25 -6.93 15.24
N GLN A 130 2.00 -8.10 15.83
CA GLN A 130 0.93 -8.98 15.34
C GLN A 130 -0.44 -8.30 15.43
N GLN A 131 -0.69 -7.53 16.50
CA GLN A 131 -1.93 -6.78 16.67
C GLN A 131 -2.16 -5.76 15.54
N GLU A 132 -1.12 -5.05 15.10
CA GLU A 132 -1.21 -4.10 13.98
C GLU A 132 -1.49 -4.82 12.66
N LEU A 133 -0.85 -5.97 12.42
CA LEU A 133 -1.12 -6.78 11.23
C LEU A 133 -2.55 -7.31 11.21
N ASP A 134 -3.05 -7.81 12.34
CA ASP A 134 -4.42 -8.30 12.47
C ASP A 134 -5.44 -7.18 12.26
N GLU A 135 -5.16 -5.98 12.76
CA GLU A 135 -6.01 -4.81 12.55
C GLU A 135 -6.05 -4.36 11.07
N ILE A 136 -4.90 -4.36 10.39
CA ILE A 136 -4.84 -4.09 8.94
C ILE A 136 -5.67 -5.13 8.18
N GLU A 137 -5.56 -6.42 8.52
CA GLU A 137 -6.38 -7.47 7.93
C GLU A 137 -7.87 -7.22 8.14
N ARG A 138 -8.27 -6.92 9.37
CA ARG A 138 -9.66 -6.63 9.73
C ARG A 138 -10.23 -5.46 8.91
N ILE A 139 -9.48 -4.36 8.83
CA ILE A 139 -9.89 -3.17 8.07
C ILE A 139 -9.97 -3.48 6.57
N ALA A 140 -8.98 -4.15 6.01
CA ALA A 140 -8.91 -4.43 4.58
C ALA A 140 -9.91 -5.49 4.10
N ALA A 141 -10.36 -6.39 4.99
CA ALA A 141 -11.29 -7.49 4.67
C ALA A 141 -12.75 -7.04 4.55
N VAL A 142 -13.12 -5.86 5.04
CA VAL A 142 -14.49 -5.34 4.91
C VAL A 142 -14.78 -5.10 3.43
N ARG A 143 -15.77 -5.81 2.90
CA ARG A 143 -16.24 -5.74 1.50
C ARG A 143 -17.38 -4.76 1.36
#